data_3f17b22b6c45977b33f9510fbdb1c44c
#
_entry.id   3f17b22b6c45977b33f9510fbdb1c44c
#
_cell.length_a   1.000
_cell.length_b   1.000
_cell.length_c   1.000
_cell.angle_alpha   90.00
_cell.angle_beta   90.00
_cell.angle_gamma   90.00
#
_symmetry.space_group_name_H-M   'P 1'
#
loop_
_entity.id
_entity.type
_entity.pdbx_description
1 polymer ?
#
loop_
_entity_poly.entity_id
_entity_poly.type
_entity_poly.pdbx_seq_one_letter_code
_entity_poly.pdbx_strand_id
1 'polypeptide(L)'
;MSNEQKKNLPINYTNKEFSSIRDDLIELAERFYPDTFRDFSEASFGAMMIDAVAYVADQMALQIDFNVNESFLDTAFQTTNILRHGRILGYKSTGRPSTYGTVALYILVPASSTGFG
;
A
#
# COMPACT_ATOMS: atom_id res chain seq x y z
N MET A 1 -27.06 15.07 0.01
CA MET A 1 -26.77 13.73 0.49
C MET A 1 -25.29 13.50 0.30
N SER A 2 -24.55 13.63 1.37
CA SER A 2 -23.09 13.42 1.42
C SER A 2 -22.81 11.94 1.19
N ASN A 3 -22.28 11.59 0.02
CA ASN A 3 -21.78 10.26 -0.28
C ASN A 3 -20.45 10.13 0.45
N GLU A 4 -20.50 9.80 1.74
CA GLU A 4 -19.30 9.39 2.44
C GLU A 4 -18.79 8.11 1.74
N GLN A 5 -17.78 8.29 0.91
CA GLN A 5 -16.99 7.16 0.43
C GLN A 5 -16.46 6.45 1.68
N LYS A 6 -17.05 5.32 2.02
CA LYS A 6 -16.50 4.41 3.02
C LYS A 6 -15.07 4.11 2.57
N LYS A 7 -14.11 4.80 3.17
CA LYS A 7 -12.70 4.52 2.98
C LYS A 7 -12.48 3.12 3.54
N ASN A 8 -12.31 2.15 2.66
CA ASN A 8 -11.97 0.80 3.08
C ASN A 8 -10.62 0.86 3.79
N LEU A 9 -10.65 0.65 5.09
CA LEU A 9 -9.44 0.60 5.88
C LEU A 9 -8.75 -0.75 5.63
N PRO A 10 -7.42 -0.77 5.59
CA PRO A 10 -6.69 -2.03 5.48
C PRO A 10 -7.03 -2.94 6.65
N ILE A 11 -7.24 -4.21 6.35
CA ILE A 11 -7.59 -5.23 7.35
C ILE A 11 -6.28 -5.82 7.88
N ASN A 12 -6.20 -5.97 9.19
CA ASN A 12 -5.11 -6.69 9.84
C ASN A 12 -5.49 -8.18 9.92
N TYR A 13 -4.88 -9.01 9.08
CA TYR A 13 -5.16 -10.44 9.01
C TYR A 13 -4.32 -11.26 9.98
N THR A 14 -3.09 -10.85 10.23
CA THR A 14 -2.16 -11.60 11.09
C THR A 14 -2.47 -11.40 12.56
N ASN A 15 -2.98 -10.23 12.94
CA ASN A 15 -3.25 -9.82 14.32
C ASN A 15 -2.06 -10.12 15.26
N LYS A 16 -0.83 -9.99 14.73
CA LYS A 16 0.40 -10.23 15.45
C LYS A 16 1.17 -8.92 15.58
N GLU A 17 1.45 -8.54 16.82
CA GLU A 17 2.24 -7.37 17.18
C GLU A 17 3.52 -7.82 17.86
N PHE A 18 4.53 -6.95 17.87
CA PHE A 18 5.84 -7.21 18.48
C PHE A 18 5.73 -7.79 19.89
N SER A 19 4.90 -7.21 20.76
CA SER A 19 4.71 -7.65 22.15
C SER A 19 4.18 -9.07 22.23
N SER A 20 3.15 -9.39 21.45
CA SER A 20 2.56 -10.72 21.41
C SER A 20 3.56 -11.77 20.91
N ILE A 21 4.32 -11.45 19.87
CA ILE A 21 5.35 -12.37 19.33
C ILE A 21 6.47 -12.58 20.35
N ARG A 22 6.88 -11.52 21.03
CA ARG A 22 7.90 -11.57 22.08
C ARG A 22 7.48 -12.49 23.23
N ASP A 23 6.25 -12.33 23.71
CA ASP A 23 5.69 -13.14 24.80
C ASP A 23 5.59 -14.62 24.39
N ASP A 24 5.11 -14.91 23.17
CA ASP A 24 5.06 -16.26 22.60
C ASP A 24 6.45 -16.90 22.54
N LEU A 25 7.49 -16.13 22.18
CA LEU A 25 8.88 -16.62 22.11
C LEU A 25 9.47 -16.88 23.50
N ILE A 26 9.16 -16.06 24.49
CA ILE A 26 9.57 -16.27 25.88
C ILE A 26 8.93 -17.54 26.42
N GLU A 27 7.61 -17.73 26.24
CA GLU A 27 6.91 -18.95 26.66
C GLU A 27 7.51 -20.20 25.98
N LEU A 28 7.85 -20.11 24.69
CA LEU A 28 8.49 -21.17 23.96
C LEU A 28 9.86 -21.52 24.57
N ALA A 29 10.67 -20.52 24.87
CA ALA A 29 12.00 -20.71 25.45
C ALA A 29 11.93 -21.31 26.85
N GLU A 30 11.02 -20.88 27.70
CA GLU A 30 10.81 -21.45 29.03
C GLU A 30 10.34 -22.92 28.98
N ARG A 31 9.49 -23.25 28.00
CA ARG A 31 8.98 -24.61 27.83
C ARG A 31 10.02 -25.59 27.36
N PHE A 32 10.86 -25.22 26.39
CA PHE A 32 11.80 -26.14 25.74
C PHE A 32 13.21 -26.08 26.34
N TYR A 33 13.58 -24.99 27.00
CA TYR A 33 14.94 -24.75 27.52
C TYR A 33 14.92 -24.22 28.97
N PRO A 34 14.21 -24.88 29.91
CA PRO A 34 14.01 -24.34 31.25
C PRO A 34 15.30 -24.17 32.08
N ASP A 35 16.36 -24.93 31.74
CA ASP A 35 17.62 -24.88 32.48
C ASP A 35 18.65 -23.90 31.88
N THR A 36 18.48 -23.54 30.61
CA THR A 36 19.44 -22.74 29.84
C THR A 36 19.06 -21.28 29.80
N PHE A 37 17.76 -20.99 29.74
CA PHE A 37 17.22 -19.62 29.63
C PHE A 37 16.36 -19.28 30.84
N ARG A 38 16.99 -18.93 31.96
CA ARG A 38 16.29 -18.51 33.19
C ARG A 38 16.20 -17.01 33.36
N ASP A 39 17.04 -16.26 32.67
CA ASP A 39 17.13 -14.81 32.82
C ASP A 39 16.76 -14.13 31.50
N PHE A 40 15.51 -13.66 31.45
CA PHE A 40 14.98 -12.82 30.37
C PHE A 40 14.90 -11.35 30.80
N SER A 41 15.80 -10.93 31.70
CA SER A 41 15.91 -9.51 32.03
C SER A 41 16.25 -8.70 30.79
N GLU A 42 15.79 -7.45 30.71
CA GLU A 42 15.99 -6.58 29.55
C GLU A 42 17.46 -6.39 29.14
N ALA A 43 18.39 -6.68 30.05
CA ALA A 43 19.83 -6.57 29.83
C ALA A 43 20.50 -7.89 29.40
N SER A 44 19.76 -8.99 29.29
CA SER A 44 20.36 -10.29 28.93
C SER A 44 20.55 -10.44 27.42
N PHE A 45 21.58 -11.16 27.00
CA PHE A 45 21.81 -11.50 25.60
C PHE A 45 20.62 -12.29 25.00
N GLY A 46 20.04 -13.20 25.81
CA GLY A 46 18.86 -13.98 25.41
C GLY A 46 17.65 -13.09 25.12
N ALA A 47 17.37 -12.11 25.96
CA ALA A 47 16.30 -11.14 25.72
C ALA A 47 16.54 -10.33 24.43
N MET A 48 17.76 -9.87 24.21
CA MET A 48 18.12 -9.14 22.99
C MET A 48 17.91 -9.99 21.72
N MET A 49 18.23 -11.27 21.76
CA MET A 49 17.99 -12.18 20.63
C MET A 49 16.50 -12.40 20.39
N ILE A 50 15.72 -12.58 21.44
CA ILE A 50 14.25 -12.71 21.35
C ILE A 50 13.65 -11.43 20.77
N ASP A 51 14.07 -10.26 21.23
CA ASP A 51 13.59 -8.97 20.72
C ASP A 51 13.94 -8.77 19.24
N ALA A 52 15.14 -9.18 18.82
CA ALA A 52 15.55 -9.13 17.41
C ALA A 52 14.67 -10.04 16.52
N VAL A 53 14.38 -11.25 16.96
CA VAL A 53 13.52 -12.20 16.22
C VAL A 53 12.07 -11.68 16.21
N ALA A 54 11.56 -11.19 17.33
CA ALA A 54 10.22 -10.62 17.43
C ALA A 54 10.06 -9.41 16.50
N TYR A 55 11.07 -8.54 16.41
CA TYR A 55 11.07 -7.41 15.49
C TYR A 55 10.99 -7.85 14.02
N VAL A 56 11.80 -8.83 13.63
CA VAL A 56 11.75 -9.37 12.26
C VAL A 56 10.39 -9.99 11.96
N ALA A 57 9.83 -10.75 12.91
CA ALA A 57 8.52 -11.38 12.75
C ALA A 57 7.38 -10.34 12.64
N ASP A 58 7.45 -9.25 13.40
CA ASP A 58 6.51 -8.13 13.30
C ASP A 58 6.56 -7.46 11.91
N GLN A 59 7.78 -7.22 11.40
CA GLN A 59 7.95 -6.69 10.04
C GLN A 59 7.41 -7.65 8.96
N MET A 60 7.59 -8.96 9.15
CA MET A 60 7.03 -9.97 8.25
C MET A 60 5.50 -10.01 8.31
N ALA A 61 4.92 -9.89 9.51
CA ALA A 61 3.47 -9.82 9.69
C ALA A 61 2.89 -8.60 8.95
N LEU A 62 3.50 -7.42 9.12
CA LEU A 62 3.13 -6.20 8.39
C LEU A 62 3.19 -6.40 6.86
N GLN A 63 4.25 -7.02 6.37
CA GLN A 63 4.41 -7.29 4.94
C GLN A 63 3.37 -8.27 4.41
N ILE A 64 3.02 -9.29 5.18
CA ILE A 64 1.96 -10.24 4.85
C ILE A 64 0.62 -9.51 4.76
N ASP A 65 0.27 -8.72 5.78
CA ASP A 65 -0.97 -7.96 5.80
C ASP A 65 -1.08 -6.99 4.63
N PHE A 66 0.01 -6.31 4.31
CA PHE A 66 0.09 -5.44 3.14
C PHE A 66 -0.17 -6.22 1.83
N ASN A 67 0.52 -7.33 1.62
CA ASN A 67 0.37 -8.14 0.41
C ASN A 67 -1.04 -8.74 0.28
N VAL A 68 -1.64 -9.18 1.39
CA VAL A 68 -3.01 -9.69 1.38
C VAL A 68 -4.01 -8.60 1.03
N ASN A 69 -3.87 -7.40 1.63
CA ASN A 69 -4.73 -6.26 1.28
C ASN A 69 -4.57 -5.86 -0.19
N GLU A 70 -3.35 -5.87 -0.73
CA GLU A 70 -3.08 -5.59 -2.16
C GLU A 70 -3.63 -6.67 -3.11
N SER A 71 -3.97 -7.85 -2.60
CA SER A 71 -4.55 -8.94 -3.40
C SER A 71 -6.03 -8.76 -3.71
N PHE A 72 -6.71 -7.88 -3.00
CA PHE A 72 -8.14 -7.59 -3.21
C PHE A 72 -8.33 -6.17 -3.74
N LEU A 73 -9.24 -6.03 -4.71
CA LEU A 73 -9.48 -4.75 -5.37
C LEU A 73 -10.00 -3.65 -4.42
N ASP A 74 -10.82 -4.02 -3.46
CA ASP A 74 -11.46 -3.10 -2.51
C ASP A 74 -10.52 -2.62 -1.39
N THR A 75 -9.47 -3.39 -1.08
CA THR A 75 -8.46 -3.03 -0.06
C THR A 75 -7.11 -2.63 -0.66
N ALA A 76 -6.91 -2.81 -1.98
CA ALA A 76 -5.68 -2.44 -2.65
C ALA A 76 -5.43 -0.92 -2.58
N PHE A 77 -4.24 -0.55 -2.21
CA PHE A 77 -3.81 0.84 -2.06
C PHE A 77 -2.95 1.32 -3.23
N GLN A 78 -2.15 0.42 -3.82
CA GLN A 78 -1.28 0.77 -4.93
C GLN A 78 -2.05 0.83 -6.25
N THR A 79 -2.02 2.00 -6.91
CA THR A 79 -2.67 2.23 -8.21
C THR A 79 -2.29 1.19 -9.25
N THR A 80 -1.03 0.73 -9.25
CA THR A 80 -0.56 -0.30 -10.19
C THR A 80 -1.31 -1.62 -9.99
N ASN A 81 -1.54 -2.03 -8.74
CA ASN A 81 -2.25 -3.26 -8.42
C ASN A 81 -3.75 -3.13 -8.73
N ILE A 82 -4.35 -1.98 -8.41
CA ILE A 82 -5.73 -1.67 -8.78
C ILE A 82 -5.94 -1.80 -10.31
N LEU A 83 -5.02 -1.23 -11.10
CA LEU A 83 -5.08 -1.35 -12.55
C LEU A 83 -4.87 -2.78 -13.06
N ARG A 84 -4.03 -3.58 -12.39
CA ARG A 84 -3.86 -5.01 -12.70
C ARG A 84 -5.13 -5.80 -12.43
N HIS A 85 -5.75 -5.60 -11.26
CA HIS A 85 -7.03 -6.22 -10.93
C HIS A 85 -8.12 -5.81 -11.91
N GLY A 86 -8.19 -4.52 -12.28
CA GLY A 86 -9.11 -4.04 -13.31
C GLY A 86 -8.92 -4.76 -14.64
N ARG A 87 -7.67 -4.97 -15.08
CA ARG A 87 -7.37 -5.70 -16.32
C ARG A 87 -7.82 -7.15 -16.27
N ILE A 88 -7.66 -7.83 -15.14
CA ILE A 88 -8.12 -9.21 -14.94
C ILE A 88 -9.65 -9.28 -15.10
N LEU A 89 -10.36 -8.26 -14.62
CA LEU A 89 -11.82 -8.12 -14.77
C LEU A 89 -12.24 -7.60 -16.15
N GLY A 90 -11.32 -7.41 -17.09
CA GLY A 90 -11.61 -6.92 -18.44
C GLY A 90 -11.67 -5.39 -18.57
N TYR A 91 -11.38 -4.63 -17.52
CA TYR A 91 -11.32 -3.17 -17.58
C TYR A 91 -10.07 -2.70 -18.33
N LYS A 92 -10.28 -1.92 -19.37
CA LYS A 92 -9.20 -1.29 -20.14
C LYS A 92 -9.08 0.17 -19.72
N SER A 93 -8.04 0.50 -18.95
CA SER A 93 -7.75 1.89 -18.60
C SER A 93 -7.31 2.65 -19.86
N THR A 94 -8.10 3.64 -20.25
CA THR A 94 -7.81 4.51 -21.41
C THR A 94 -6.93 5.70 -21.08
N GLY A 95 -6.54 5.87 -19.79
CA GLY A 95 -5.81 7.05 -19.33
C GLY A 95 -6.68 8.31 -19.37
N ARG A 96 -6.02 9.47 -19.36
CA ARG A 96 -6.71 10.76 -19.54
C ARG A 96 -6.85 11.01 -21.04
N PRO A 97 -8.07 11.12 -21.61
CA PRO A 97 -8.21 11.50 -23.01
C PRO A 97 -7.69 12.92 -23.22
N SER A 98 -7.07 13.14 -24.37
CA SER A 98 -6.72 14.49 -24.79
C SER A 98 -7.96 15.28 -25.14
N THR A 99 -7.98 16.56 -24.80
CA THR A 99 -9.03 17.48 -25.22
C THR A 99 -8.78 17.93 -26.65
N TYR A 100 -9.85 17.98 -27.44
CA TYR A 100 -9.83 18.52 -28.79
C TYR A 100 -10.55 19.87 -28.78
N GLY A 101 -9.98 20.83 -29.49
CA GLY A 101 -10.60 22.13 -29.73
C GLY A 101 -10.42 22.55 -31.18
N THR A 102 -11.40 23.18 -31.75
CA THR A 102 -11.32 23.85 -33.07
C THR A 102 -11.19 25.35 -32.84
N VAL A 103 -10.20 25.95 -33.48
CA VAL A 103 -9.98 27.40 -33.46
C VAL A 103 -10.17 27.91 -34.88
N ALA A 104 -11.10 28.86 -35.07
CA ALA A 104 -11.25 29.57 -36.32
C ALA A 104 -10.44 30.89 -36.26
N LEU A 105 -9.48 31.01 -37.14
CA LEU A 105 -8.67 32.23 -37.28
C LEU A 105 -9.25 33.08 -38.43
N TYR A 106 -9.63 34.31 -38.12
CA TYR A 106 -10.09 35.25 -39.09
C TYR A 106 -8.99 36.32 -39.30
N ILE A 107 -8.51 36.44 -40.54
CA ILE A 107 -7.53 37.47 -40.91
C ILE A 107 -8.33 38.53 -41.69
N LEU A 108 -8.43 39.70 -41.13
CA LEU A 108 -9.00 40.85 -41.82
C LEU A 108 -7.94 41.49 -42.69
N VAL A 109 -8.09 41.32 -43.99
CA VAL A 109 -7.16 41.97 -44.94
C VAL A 109 -7.80 43.32 -45.32
N PRO A 110 -7.17 44.44 -44.95
CA PRO A 110 -7.67 45.76 -45.38
C PRO A 110 -7.60 45.88 -46.90
N ALA A 111 -8.58 46.55 -47.49
CA ALA A 111 -8.58 46.81 -48.89
C ALA A 111 -7.33 47.62 -49.28
N SER A 112 -6.55 47.11 -50.25
CA SER A 112 -5.38 47.83 -50.76
C SER A 112 -5.84 49.14 -51.38
N SER A 113 -5.23 50.24 -50.96
CA SER A 113 -5.44 51.56 -51.55
C SER A 113 -4.78 51.74 -52.95
N THR A 114 -4.00 50.75 -53.38
CA THR A 114 -3.47 50.66 -54.72
C THR A 114 -4.41 49.81 -55.57
N GLY A 115 -5.32 50.50 -56.22
CA GLY A 115 -6.27 49.87 -57.15
C GLY A 115 -5.54 49.16 -58.31
N PHE A 116 -5.48 47.87 -58.18
CA PHE A 116 -5.41 46.99 -59.35
C PHE A 116 -6.80 46.38 -59.45
N GLY A 117 -7.59 46.99 -60.33
CA GLY A 117 -8.79 46.38 -60.85
C GLY A 117 -8.47 45.25 -61.78
#